data_81e47bd0839b6adbe9d0b3c0d0ee4ea2
#
_entry.id   81e47bd0839b6adbe9d0b3c0d0ee4ea2
#
_cell.length_a   1.000
_cell.length_b   1.000
_cell.length_c   1.000
_cell.angle_alpha   90.00
_cell.angle_beta   90.00
_cell.angle_gamma   90.00
#
_symmetry.space_group_name_H-M   'P 1'
#
loop_
_entity.id
_entity.type
_entity.pdbx_description
1 polymer ?
#
loop_
_entity_poly.entity_id
_entity_poly.type
_entity_poly.pdbx_seq_one_letter_code
_entity_poly.pdbx_strand_id
1 'polypeptide(L)'
;MKNVLIDLSHLGTYCGFGYVEKEFSSQLALQLDDQLHFILMVPERFVGFLGPRFDYIRKECAEADLAALGKPVDLWHATTQLFRFRQHAPGRLQLYTIHDLNYRYEKQFYSVWKHQWRQKRYIAQSDYVTTISKFVEDEVARHIGFRGKGHRVIYNGVGWLPGQPMRKPDFVKDDNKILFTIGQVRDKKNFMKLVEMMPYMEGYTLYICGDKCVKRGKYARRLERRVAELDTGRIFLPGIVSDEEKVWLYTHCDAFLFPSRLEGFGLPLIEAMQFGKRVFSSRMTCLPEIGRDYAVYWDRFEPQYMAEVVKEGLRRPADPAEIDYARTYSFERYTKEYIALYKELLGCEVVGVLGCEGVRVLG
;
A
#
# COMPACT_ATOMS: atom_id res chain seq x y z
N MET A 1 6.93 -25.28 18.88
CA MET A 1 6.73 -23.92 18.34
C MET A 1 7.52 -23.82 17.05
N LYS A 2 6.94 -23.27 15.97
CA LYS A 2 7.58 -23.09 14.66
C LYS A 2 8.13 -21.70 14.52
N ASN A 3 9.35 -21.56 14.02
CA ASN A 3 10.02 -20.27 13.88
C ASN A 3 9.72 -19.64 12.51
N VAL A 4 9.09 -18.48 12.52
CA VAL A 4 8.76 -17.69 11.32
C VAL A 4 9.64 -16.44 11.29
N LEU A 5 10.50 -16.34 10.29
CA LEU A 5 11.30 -15.13 10.01
C LEU A 5 10.52 -14.21 9.09
N ILE A 6 10.28 -12.97 9.52
CA ILE A 6 9.55 -11.96 8.75
C ILE A 6 10.50 -10.82 8.38
N ASP A 7 10.58 -10.50 7.07
CA ASP A 7 11.37 -9.38 6.54
C ASP A 7 10.61 -8.06 6.73
N LEU A 8 11.05 -7.23 7.68
CA LEU A 8 10.55 -5.88 7.95
C LEU A 8 11.64 -4.83 7.66
N SER A 9 12.42 -5.05 6.62
CA SER A 9 13.61 -4.24 6.31
C SER A 9 13.31 -2.81 5.85
N HIS A 10 12.06 -2.47 5.54
CA HIS A 10 11.60 -1.13 5.20
C HIS A 10 11.00 -0.36 6.38
N LEU A 11 10.95 -0.97 7.56
CA LEU A 11 10.41 -0.34 8.77
C LEU A 11 11.06 1.03 9.00
N GLY A 12 10.21 2.06 9.22
CA GLY A 12 10.64 3.44 9.40
C GLY A 12 11.03 4.18 8.11
N THR A 13 10.73 3.64 6.94
CA THR A 13 10.83 4.39 5.66
C THR A 13 9.52 5.09 5.33
N TYR A 14 9.59 6.32 4.79
CA TYR A 14 8.42 7.08 4.33
C TYR A 14 7.92 6.55 2.97
N CYS A 15 7.40 5.32 2.95
CA CYS A 15 6.79 4.72 1.77
C CYS A 15 5.72 3.70 2.19
N GLY A 16 4.91 3.26 1.22
CA GLY A 16 3.84 2.28 1.49
C GLY A 16 4.34 1.00 2.16
N PHE A 17 5.53 0.51 1.80
CA PHE A 17 6.13 -0.68 2.44
C PHE A 17 6.40 -0.45 3.94
N GLY A 18 7.07 0.67 4.28
CA GLY A 18 7.38 0.98 5.67
C GLY A 18 6.13 1.16 6.53
N TYR A 19 5.06 1.71 5.96
CA TYR A 19 3.77 1.81 6.62
C TYR A 19 3.15 0.43 6.87
N VAL A 20 3.08 -0.42 5.84
CA VAL A 20 2.53 -1.78 5.97
C VAL A 20 3.34 -2.61 6.97
N GLU A 21 4.66 -2.56 6.92
CA GLU A 21 5.53 -3.29 7.86
C GLU A 21 5.34 -2.83 9.31
N LYS A 22 5.19 -1.51 9.55
CA LYS A 22 4.93 -0.94 10.89
C LYS A 22 3.61 -1.47 11.46
N GLU A 23 2.53 -1.33 10.72
CA GLU A 23 1.20 -1.72 11.19
C GLU A 23 1.07 -3.26 11.32
N PHE A 24 1.63 -4.02 10.38
CA PHE A 24 1.68 -5.48 10.46
C PHE A 24 2.42 -5.96 11.71
N SER A 25 3.60 -5.42 11.97
CA SER A 25 4.37 -5.79 13.15
C SER A 25 3.68 -5.43 14.47
N SER A 26 2.99 -4.29 14.52
CA SER A 26 2.19 -3.90 15.68
C SER A 26 1.03 -4.86 15.92
N GLN A 27 0.35 -5.31 14.86
CA GLN A 27 -0.72 -6.30 14.96
C GLN A 27 -0.21 -7.70 15.31
N LEU A 28 0.97 -8.10 14.84
CA LEU A 28 1.61 -9.35 15.26
C LEU A 28 1.82 -9.40 16.79
N ALA A 29 2.18 -8.26 17.39
CA ALA A 29 2.36 -8.17 18.85
C ALA A 29 1.04 -8.34 19.63
N LEU A 30 -0.10 -8.02 19.03
CA LEU A 30 -1.44 -8.18 19.60
C LEU A 30 -2.06 -9.56 19.34
N GLN A 31 -1.57 -10.28 18.34
CA GLN A 31 -2.14 -11.55 17.84
C GLN A 31 -1.13 -12.69 17.95
N LEU A 32 -0.46 -12.80 19.10
CA LEU A 32 0.49 -13.89 19.35
C LEU A 32 -0.22 -15.26 19.31
N ASP A 33 0.47 -16.24 18.74
CA ASP A 33 0.01 -17.62 18.60
C ASP A 33 1.02 -18.56 19.28
N ASP A 34 0.54 -19.48 20.12
CA ASP A 34 1.40 -20.37 20.91
C ASP A 34 2.13 -21.42 20.06
N GLN A 35 1.72 -21.62 18.80
CA GLN A 35 2.37 -22.56 17.89
C GLN A 35 3.49 -21.89 17.08
N LEU A 36 3.51 -20.53 17.00
CA LEU A 36 4.43 -19.76 16.19
C LEU A 36 5.34 -18.89 17.07
N HIS A 37 6.61 -18.85 16.72
CA HIS A 37 7.57 -17.90 17.27
C HIS A 37 8.09 -17.01 16.13
N PHE A 38 8.07 -15.69 16.33
CA PHE A 38 8.43 -14.73 15.30
C PHE A 38 9.85 -14.20 15.49
N ILE A 39 10.63 -14.27 14.42
CA ILE A 39 11.95 -13.64 14.29
C ILE A 39 11.77 -12.48 13.31
N LEU A 40 12.09 -11.26 13.73
CA LEU A 40 11.87 -10.06 12.92
C LEU A 40 13.19 -9.55 12.36
N MET A 41 13.31 -9.49 11.03
CA MET A 41 14.43 -8.83 10.38
C MET A 41 14.12 -7.34 10.22
N VAL A 42 14.81 -6.50 10.96
CA VAL A 42 14.55 -5.06 11.07
C VAL A 42 15.81 -4.22 10.85
N PRO A 43 15.70 -2.93 10.50
CA PRO A 43 16.82 -2.00 10.62
C PRO A 43 17.34 -1.97 12.06
N GLU A 44 18.65 -1.84 12.26
CA GLU A 44 19.31 -1.90 13.59
C GLU A 44 18.62 -1.07 14.67
N ARG A 45 18.17 0.15 14.31
CA ARG A 45 17.48 1.08 15.24
C ARG A 45 16.12 0.57 15.77
N PHE A 46 15.58 -0.50 15.20
CA PHE A 46 14.31 -1.11 15.61
C PHE A 46 14.47 -2.45 16.31
N VAL A 47 15.70 -2.88 16.60
CA VAL A 47 15.94 -4.08 17.42
C VAL A 47 15.30 -3.87 18.79
N GLY A 48 14.44 -4.82 19.20
CA GLY A 48 13.74 -4.77 20.49
C GLY A 48 12.46 -3.92 20.54
N PHE A 49 12.02 -3.29 19.45
CA PHE A 49 10.92 -2.31 19.47
C PHE A 49 9.54 -2.88 19.87
N LEU A 50 9.31 -4.19 19.74
CA LEU A 50 8.09 -4.88 20.19
C LEU A 50 8.30 -5.70 21.48
N GLY A 51 9.47 -5.56 22.13
CA GLY A 51 9.80 -6.24 23.37
C GLY A 51 10.35 -7.66 23.21
N PRO A 52 10.52 -8.39 24.33
CA PRO A 52 11.30 -9.63 24.41
C PRO A 52 10.56 -10.89 23.90
N ARG A 53 9.30 -10.77 23.50
CA ARG A 53 8.53 -11.91 22.94
C ARG A 53 8.94 -12.27 21.53
N PHE A 54 9.75 -11.42 20.88
CA PHE A 54 10.25 -11.57 19.53
C PHE A 54 11.76 -11.72 19.55
N ASP A 55 12.29 -12.53 18.65
CA ASP A 55 13.71 -12.45 18.32
C ASP A 55 13.92 -11.41 17.22
N TYR A 56 15.10 -10.82 17.18
CA TYR A 56 15.44 -9.79 16.20
C TYR A 56 16.74 -10.14 15.50
N ILE A 57 16.79 -9.88 14.19
CA ILE A 57 18.02 -9.83 13.41
C ILE A 57 18.12 -8.51 12.68
N ARG A 58 19.32 -7.95 12.59
CA ARG A 58 19.56 -6.70 11.87
C ARG A 58 19.62 -6.97 10.37
N LYS A 59 18.88 -6.21 9.59
CA LYS A 59 18.91 -6.32 8.13
C LYS A 59 20.30 -6.10 7.54
N GLU A 60 21.15 -5.33 8.22
CA GLU A 60 22.52 -5.00 7.84
C GLU A 60 23.46 -6.20 7.99
N CYS A 61 23.20 -7.08 8.97
CA CYS A 61 24.00 -8.24 9.35
C CYS A 61 23.18 -9.53 9.42
N ALA A 62 22.13 -9.66 8.60
CA ALA A 62 21.11 -10.70 8.75
C ALA A 62 21.65 -12.14 8.81
N GLU A 63 22.63 -12.48 7.97
CA GLU A 63 23.24 -13.83 7.96
C GLU A 63 24.02 -14.13 9.25
N ALA A 64 24.80 -13.16 9.73
CA ALA A 64 25.58 -13.31 10.97
C ALA A 64 24.68 -13.35 12.20
N ASP A 65 23.68 -12.47 12.29
CA ASP A 65 22.74 -12.44 13.40
C ASP A 65 21.89 -13.72 13.45
N LEU A 66 21.46 -14.23 12.30
CA LEU A 66 20.70 -15.49 12.22
C LEU A 66 21.56 -16.68 12.66
N ALA A 67 22.82 -16.72 12.27
CA ALA A 67 23.77 -17.76 12.72
C ALA A 67 24.02 -17.67 14.23
N ALA A 68 24.16 -16.45 14.77
CA ALA A 68 24.36 -16.22 16.21
C ALA A 68 23.10 -16.59 17.03
N LEU A 69 21.90 -16.40 16.49
CA LEU A 69 20.65 -16.80 17.12
C LEU A 69 20.54 -18.31 17.34
N GLY A 70 21.17 -19.10 16.47
CA GLY A 70 21.23 -20.56 16.58
C GLY A 70 19.87 -21.28 16.48
N LYS A 71 18.80 -20.60 16.06
CA LYS A 71 17.47 -21.16 15.90
C LYS A 71 17.22 -21.53 14.44
N PRO A 72 16.65 -22.71 14.15
CA PRO A 72 16.23 -23.04 12.79
C PRO A 72 15.06 -22.12 12.37
N VAL A 73 15.02 -21.72 11.10
CA VAL A 73 13.90 -21.00 10.52
C VAL A 73 13.03 -22.01 9.76
N ASP A 74 11.80 -22.21 10.22
CA ASP A 74 10.85 -23.12 9.56
C ASP A 74 10.23 -22.46 8.33
N LEU A 75 9.86 -21.16 8.43
CA LEU A 75 9.31 -20.37 7.33
C LEU A 75 10.00 -18.99 7.28
N TRP A 76 10.41 -18.58 6.09
CA TRP A 76 10.81 -17.20 5.83
C TRP A 76 9.77 -16.49 4.97
N HIS A 77 9.24 -15.38 5.48
CA HIS A 77 8.34 -14.50 4.74
C HIS A 77 9.09 -13.26 4.25
N ALA A 78 9.35 -13.21 2.94
CA ALA A 78 9.79 -12.00 2.25
C ALA A 78 8.56 -11.13 1.96
N THR A 79 8.34 -10.12 2.79
CA THR A 79 7.14 -9.23 2.73
C THR A 79 7.14 -8.31 1.52
N THR A 80 8.25 -8.20 0.79
CA THR A 80 8.38 -7.35 -0.41
C THR A 80 9.15 -8.06 -1.51
N GLN A 81 9.01 -7.56 -2.74
CA GLN A 81 9.75 -8.05 -3.91
C GLN A 81 11.24 -7.64 -3.93
N LEU A 82 11.77 -7.11 -2.84
CA LEU A 82 13.17 -6.70 -2.70
C LEU A 82 13.91 -7.70 -1.80
N PHE A 83 14.30 -8.83 -2.38
CA PHE A 83 15.05 -9.86 -1.70
C PHE A 83 16.40 -9.39 -1.19
N ARG A 84 16.73 -9.71 0.05
CA ARG A 84 18.00 -9.34 0.68
C ARG A 84 18.97 -10.50 0.86
N PHE A 85 18.52 -11.71 1.04
CA PHE A 85 19.39 -12.89 1.09
C PHE A 85 19.88 -13.26 -0.32
N ARG A 86 21.19 -13.18 -0.55
CA ARG A 86 21.77 -13.32 -1.89
C ARG A 86 22.09 -14.76 -2.28
N GLN A 87 22.43 -15.62 -1.32
CA GLN A 87 22.97 -16.96 -1.62
C GLN A 87 22.02 -18.09 -1.27
N HIS A 88 21.45 -18.11 -0.08
CA HIS A 88 20.50 -19.13 0.34
C HIS A 88 19.36 -18.46 1.10
N ALA A 89 18.14 -18.90 0.85
CA ALA A 89 17.01 -18.49 1.65
C ALA A 89 17.16 -19.06 3.07
N PRO A 90 16.91 -18.26 4.11
CA PRO A 90 17.18 -18.67 5.49
C PRO A 90 16.18 -19.68 6.05
N GLY A 91 15.06 -19.95 5.36
CA GLY A 91 14.00 -20.82 5.86
C GLY A 91 13.88 -22.13 5.12
N ARG A 92 13.32 -23.16 5.80
CA ARG A 92 12.93 -24.44 5.21
C ARG A 92 11.84 -24.24 4.15
N LEU A 93 10.87 -23.33 4.43
CA LEU A 93 9.84 -22.89 3.49
C LEU A 93 9.98 -21.38 3.25
N GLN A 94 9.57 -20.96 2.06
CA GLN A 94 9.65 -19.56 1.65
C GLN A 94 8.30 -19.06 1.17
N LEU A 95 7.81 -18.00 1.83
CA LEU A 95 6.65 -17.23 1.41
C LEU A 95 7.12 -15.90 0.80
N TYR A 96 6.61 -15.57 -0.38
CA TYR A 96 7.01 -14.39 -1.12
C TYR A 96 5.82 -13.50 -1.44
N THR A 97 5.82 -12.24 -0.98
CA THR A 97 4.76 -11.27 -1.26
C THR A 97 5.14 -10.35 -2.41
N ILE A 98 4.27 -10.24 -3.41
CA ILE A 98 4.41 -9.36 -4.56
C ILE A 98 3.41 -8.21 -4.44
N HIS A 99 3.94 -6.98 -4.36
CA HIS A 99 3.11 -5.77 -4.23
C HIS A 99 2.70 -5.16 -5.58
N ASP A 100 3.55 -5.22 -6.58
CA ASP A 100 3.26 -4.71 -7.92
C ASP A 100 4.28 -5.20 -8.96
N LEU A 101 3.94 -4.99 -10.21
CA LEU A 101 4.86 -5.10 -11.35
C LEU A 101 5.07 -3.75 -12.04
N ASN A 102 5.01 -2.64 -11.30
CA ASN A 102 5.10 -1.27 -11.81
C ASN A 102 6.37 -1.00 -12.64
N TYR A 103 7.46 -1.74 -12.37
CA TYR A 103 8.68 -1.64 -13.18
C TYR A 103 8.45 -1.91 -14.67
N ARG A 104 7.39 -2.64 -15.03
CA ARG A 104 7.03 -2.93 -16.42
C ARG A 104 6.58 -1.68 -17.18
N TYR A 105 5.98 -0.75 -16.48
CA TYR A 105 5.38 0.48 -17.01
C TYR A 105 6.28 1.71 -16.81
N GLU A 106 7.16 1.68 -15.80
CA GLU A 106 8.00 2.82 -15.42
C GLU A 106 9.42 2.74 -15.98
N LYS A 107 9.88 1.57 -16.46
CA LYS A 107 11.28 1.36 -16.84
C LYS A 107 11.46 1.06 -18.33
N GLN A 108 12.66 1.34 -18.84
CA GLN A 108 13.04 0.99 -20.20
C GLN A 108 13.13 -0.55 -20.37
N PHE A 109 12.93 -1.03 -21.59
CA PHE A 109 12.84 -2.45 -21.94
C PHE A 109 13.94 -3.33 -21.33
N TYR A 110 15.21 -2.93 -21.39
CA TYR A 110 16.32 -3.69 -20.80
C TYR A 110 16.17 -3.86 -19.28
N SER A 111 15.76 -2.82 -18.60
CA SER A 111 15.53 -2.85 -17.15
C SER A 111 14.33 -3.72 -16.78
N VAL A 112 13.27 -3.69 -17.60
CA VAL A 112 12.10 -4.57 -17.47
C VAL A 112 12.51 -6.03 -17.52
N TRP A 113 13.29 -6.43 -18.53
CA TRP A 113 13.76 -7.80 -18.68
C TRP A 113 14.54 -8.30 -17.46
N LYS A 114 15.50 -7.49 -16.95
CA LYS A 114 16.28 -7.81 -15.75
C LYS A 114 15.40 -7.99 -14.50
N HIS A 115 14.41 -7.10 -14.31
CA HIS A 115 13.47 -7.21 -13.17
C HIS A 115 12.58 -8.44 -13.31
N GLN A 116 12.06 -8.71 -14.50
CA GLN A 116 11.20 -9.85 -14.77
C GLN A 116 11.96 -11.19 -14.56
N TRP A 117 13.21 -11.28 -15.04
CA TRP A 117 14.06 -12.44 -14.80
C TRP A 117 14.28 -12.68 -13.30
N ARG A 118 14.55 -11.62 -12.55
CA ARG A 118 14.71 -11.68 -11.09
C ARG A 118 13.43 -12.14 -10.39
N GLN A 119 12.28 -11.62 -10.76
CA GLN A 119 10.98 -12.04 -10.23
C GLN A 119 10.70 -13.52 -10.52
N LYS A 120 10.95 -13.97 -11.77
CA LYS A 120 10.83 -15.39 -12.14
C LYS A 120 11.70 -16.30 -11.28
N ARG A 121 12.92 -15.85 -10.97
CA ARG A 121 13.85 -16.59 -10.09
C ARG A 121 13.30 -16.66 -8.66
N TYR A 122 12.79 -15.55 -8.12
CA TYR A 122 12.26 -15.52 -6.76
C TYR A 122 11.01 -16.39 -6.60
N ILE A 123 10.08 -16.33 -7.53
CA ILE A 123 8.91 -17.22 -7.54
C ILE A 123 9.37 -18.71 -7.64
N ALA A 124 10.35 -19.00 -8.47
CA ALA A 124 10.86 -20.39 -8.58
C ALA A 124 11.47 -20.92 -7.28
N GLN A 125 12.10 -20.04 -6.49
CA GLN A 125 12.70 -20.37 -5.19
C GLN A 125 11.69 -20.40 -4.04
N SER A 126 10.52 -19.78 -4.19
CA SER A 126 9.49 -19.75 -3.16
C SER A 126 8.67 -21.04 -3.15
N ASP A 127 8.11 -21.39 -2.00
CA ASP A 127 7.15 -22.49 -1.86
C ASP A 127 5.72 -21.99 -2.04
N TYR A 128 5.47 -20.76 -1.63
CA TYR A 128 4.17 -20.10 -1.75
C TYR A 128 4.33 -18.60 -2.10
N VAL A 129 3.35 -18.05 -2.82
CA VAL A 129 3.36 -16.63 -3.23
C VAL A 129 2.08 -15.95 -2.79
N THR A 130 2.18 -14.77 -2.22
CA THR A 130 1.01 -13.90 -2.01
C THR A 130 1.09 -12.66 -2.88
N THR A 131 -0.06 -12.15 -3.26
CA THR A 131 -0.24 -10.87 -3.96
C THR A 131 -1.19 -9.99 -3.18
N ILE A 132 -1.05 -8.66 -3.31
CA ILE A 132 -1.81 -7.71 -2.49
C ILE A 132 -3.15 -7.28 -3.10
N SER A 133 -3.46 -7.75 -4.32
CA SER A 133 -4.73 -7.55 -5.00
C SER A 133 -4.90 -8.60 -6.10
N LYS A 134 -6.13 -8.80 -6.55
CA LYS A 134 -6.44 -9.67 -7.69
C LYS A 134 -5.78 -9.15 -8.97
N PHE A 135 -5.78 -7.83 -9.16
CA PHE A 135 -5.07 -7.22 -10.27
C PHE A 135 -3.59 -7.62 -10.30
N VAL A 136 -2.88 -7.58 -9.16
CA VAL A 136 -1.47 -7.99 -9.09
C VAL A 136 -1.31 -9.48 -9.35
N GLU A 137 -2.22 -10.31 -8.86
CA GLU A 137 -2.23 -11.76 -9.15
C GLU A 137 -2.35 -12.01 -10.66
N ASP A 138 -3.30 -11.36 -11.34
CA ASP A 138 -3.52 -11.48 -12.78
C ASP A 138 -2.31 -10.98 -13.60
N GLU A 139 -1.66 -9.87 -13.17
CA GLU A 139 -0.43 -9.37 -13.76
C GLU A 139 0.73 -10.36 -13.62
N VAL A 140 0.87 -10.98 -12.44
CA VAL A 140 1.88 -12.02 -12.21
C VAL A 140 1.58 -13.24 -13.08
N ALA A 141 0.35 -13.73 -13.10
CA ALA A 141 -0.07 -14.87 -13.91
C ALA A 141 0.23 -14.64 -15.41
N ARG A 142 -0.14 -13.46 -15.91
CA ARG A 142 0.02 -13.09 -17.34
C ARG A 142 1.47 -12.92 -17.77
N HIS A 143 2.30 -12.30 -16.93
CA HIS A 143 3.63 -11.83 -17.36
C HIS A 143 4.81 -12.63 -16.81
N ILE A 144 4.63 -13.33 -15.71
CA ILE A 144 5.70 -14.05 -15.00
C ILE A 144 5.37 -15.53 -14.86
N GLY A 145 4.13 -15.85 -14.47
CA GLY A 145 3.64 -17.17 -14.11
C GLY A 145 4.05 -17.59 -12.69
N PHE A 146 3.16 -18.29 -11.98
CA PHE A 146 3.42 -18.82 -10.64
C PHE A 146 4.23 -20.13 -10.64
N ARG A 147 4.52 -20.72 -11.80
CA ARG A 147 5.35 -21.92 -11.97
C ARG A 147 4.87 -23.13 -11.14
N GLY A 148 3.57 -23.33 -11.04
CA GLY A 148 2.97 -24.40 -10.23
C GLY A 148 3.03 -24.20 -8.71
N LYS A 149 3.46 -23.03 -8.24
CA LYS A 149 3.46 -22.70 -6.81
C LYS A 149 2.06 -22.35 -6.33
N GLY A 150 1.73 -22.77 -5.11
CA GLY A 150 0.53 -22.28 -4.42
C GLY A 150 0.57 -20.75 -4.31
N HIS A 151 -0.56 -20.11 -4.48
CA HIS A 151 -0.65 -18.65 -4.36
C HIS A 151 -2.02 -18.21 -3.84
N ARG A 152 -2.06 -17.02 -3.25
CA ARG A 152 -3.28 -16.43 -2.68
C ARG A 152 -3.18 -14.90 -2.71
N VAL A 153 -4.33 -14.25 -2.91
CA VAL A 153 -4.47 -12.81 -2.67
C VAL A 153 -4.69 -12.59 -1.18
N ILE A 154 -3.85 -11.76 -0.57
CA ILE A 154 -4.06 -11.20 0.77
C ILE A 154 -4.03 -9.69 0.61
N TYR A 155 -5.21 -9.07 0.65
CA TYR A 155 -5.34 -7.61 0.49
C TYR A 155 -4.64 -6.88 1.63
N ASN A 156 -3.91 -5.81 1.33
CA ASN A 156 -3.25 -5.01 2.35
C ASN A 156 -4.23 -4.55 3.44
N GLY A 157 -3.70 -4.47 4.66
CA GLY A 157 -4.35 -3.76 5.74
C GLY A 157 -4.25 -2.25 5.55
N VAL A 158 -5.24 -1.54 6.10
CA VAL A 158 -5.27 -0.08 6.21
C VAL A 158 -5.59 0.29 7.66
N GLY A 159 -4.78 1.14 8.27
CA GLY A 159 -5.01 1.61 9.64
C GLY A 159 -6.30 2.41 9.75
N TRP A 160 -7.00 2.28 10.87
CA TRP A 160 -8.21 3.05 11.12
C TRP A 160 -7.83 4.46 11.57
N LEU A 161 -8.16 5.47 10.77
CA LEU A 161 -7.81 6.87 10.99
C LEU A 161 -8.90 7.69 11.72
N PRO A 162 -10.22 7.44 11.53
CA PRO A 162 -11.26 8.20 12.22
C PRO A 162 -11.10 8.12 13.74
N GLY A 163 -11.23 9.29 14.40
CA GLY A 163 -11.04 9.40 15.86
C GLY A 163 -9.57 9.52 16.31
N GLN A 164 -8.61 9.45 15.40
CA GLN A 164 -7.21 9.76 15.71
C GLN A 164 -7.04 11.28 15.94
N PRO A 165 -6.00 11.71 16.68
CA PRO A 165 -5.68 13.12 16.86
C PRO A 165 -5.59 13.84 15.51
N MET A 166 -6.15 15.06 15.43
CA MET A 166 -6.09 15.87 14.22
C MET A 166 -5.68 17.31 14.52
N ARG A 167 -4.98 17.94 13.59
CA ARG A 167 -4.55 19.33 13.64
C ARG A 167 -4.73 19.97 12.27
N LYS A 168 -5.40 21.15 12.25
CA LYS A 168 -5.53 21.94 11.02
C LYS A 168 -4.15 22.34 10.51
N PRO A 169 -3.81 22.06 9.23
CA PRO A 169 -2.56 22.51 8.67
C PRO A 169 -2.54 24.03 8.48
N ASP A 170 -1.41 24.69 8.77
CA ASP A 170 -1.26 26.16 8.67
C ASP A 170 -1.43 26.69 7.23
N PHE A 171 -1.20 25.83 6.23
CA PHE A 171 -1.36 26.19 4.81
C PHE A 171 -2.81 26.17 4.33
N VAL A 172 -3.77 25.67 5.12
CA VAL A 172 -5.18 25.58 4.72
C VAL A 172 -5.89 26.92 4.92
N LYS A 173 -6.44 27.45 3.82
CA LYS A 173 -7.28 28.66 3.79
C LYS A 173 -8.74 28.29 4.04
N ASP A 174 -9.47 29.18 4.74
CA ASP A 174 -10.82 28.90 5.24
C ASP A 174 -11.97 29.11 4.23
N ASP A 175 -11.70 29.74 3.09
CA ASP A 175 -12.75 30.34 2.26
C ASP A 175 -13.27 29.46 1.10
N ASN A 176 -12.70 28.27 0.89
CA ASN A 176 -13.04 27.42 -0.25
C ASN A 176 -13.30 25.97 0.18
N LYS A 177 -14.11 25.28 -0.63
CA LYS A 177 -14.27 23.83 -0.54
C LYS A 177 -12.94 23.13 -0.86
N ILE A 178 -12.69 22.03 -0.18
CA ILE A 178 -11.40 21.35 -0.21
C ILE A 178 -11.44 20.12 -1.10
N LEU A 179 -10.61 20.12 -2.14
CA LEU A 179 -10.23 18.94 -2.90
C LEU A 179 -8.87 18.44 -2.38
N PHE A 180 -8.79 17.17 -2.03
CA PHE A 180 -7.60 16.60 -1.40
C PHE A 180 -7.06 15.39 -2.16
N THR A 181 -5.74 15.30 -2.24
CA THR A 181 -5.03 14.09 -2.70
C THR A 181 -3.72 13.95 -1.94
N ILE A 182 -3.26 12.71 -1.76
CA ILE A 182 -2.00 12.40 -1.08
C ILE A 182 -1.23 11.30 -1.76
N GLY A 183 0.09 11.44 -1.81
CA GLY A 183 1.03 10.44 -2.32
C GLY A 183 2.34 11.04 -2.79
N GLN A 184 3.32 10.20 -3.06
CA GLN A 184 4.59 10.67 -3.65
C GLN A 184 4.32 11.39 -4.98
N VAL A 185 4.88 12.59 -5.15
CA VAL A 185 4.70 13.40 -6.36
C VAL A 185 5.50 12.81 -7.52
N ARG A 186 4.89 11.81 -8.18
CA ARG A 186 5.47 11.06 -9.31
C ARG A 186 4.52 11.02 -10.49
N ASP A 187 5.06 10.81 -11.68
CA ASP A 187 4.30 10.77 -12.93
C ASP A 187 3.13 9.77 -12.88
N LYS A 188 3.34 8.59 -12.31
CA LYS A 188 2.29 7.57 -12.16
C LYS A 188 1.09 8.01 -11.33
N LYS A 189 1.26 8.99 -10.41
CA LYS A 189 0.16 9.55 -9.61
C LYS A 189 -0.71 10.55 -10.39
N ASN A 190 -0.24 11.00 -11.55
CA ASN A 190 -1.00 11.79 -12.52
C ASN A 190 -1.60 13.11 -11.98
N PHE A 191 -0.98 13.70 -10.95
CA PHE A 191 -1.45 14.94 -10.31
C PHE A 191 -1.51 16.13 -11.27
N MET A 192 -0.75 16.09 -12.38
CA MET A 192 -0.84 17.11 -13.43
C MET A 192 -2.27 17.29 -13.92
N LYS A 193 -3.04 16.20 -14.05
CA LYS A 193 -4.42 16.25 -14.50
C LYS A 193 -5.36 16.91 -13.50
N LEU A 194 -5.07 16.78 -12.20
CA LEU A 194 -5.79 17.54 -11.18
C LEU A 194 -5.47 19.04 -11.26
N VAL A 195 -4.21 19.40 -11.46
CA VAL A 195 -3.79 20.79 -11.65
C VAL A 195 -4.46 21.40 -12.87
N GLU A 196 -4.45 20.69 -14.00
CA GLU A 196 -5.10 21.13 -15.25
C GLU A 196 -6.64 21.20 -15.14
N MET A 197 -7.26 20.48 -14.22
CA MET A 197 -8.70 20.50 -13.95
C MET A 197 -9.13 21.75 -13.18
N MET A 198 -8.26 22.37 -12.37
CA MET A 198 -8.62 23.45 -11.44
C MET A 198 -9.21 24.72 -12.08
N PRO A 199 -8.86 25.13 -13.30
CA PRO A 199 -9.58 26.23 -13.98
C PRO A 199 -11.10 26.00 -14.11
N TYR A 200 -11.54 24.74 -14.15
CA TYR A 200 -12.95 24.36 -14.25
C TYR A 200 -13.61 24.11 -12.89
N MET A 201 -12.86 24.25 -11.76
CA MET A 201 -13.32 23.99 -10.39
C MET A 201 -13.36 25.28 -9.56
N GLU A 202 -14.22 26.23 -9.97
CA GLU A 202 -14.42 27.47 -9.22
C GLU A 202 -14.96 27.20 -7.80
N GLY A 203 -14.52 27.97 -6.82
CA GLY A 203 -14.91 27.81 -5.40
C GLY A 203 -14.26 26.62 -4.70
N TYR A 204 -13.34 25.90 -5.35
CA TYR A 204 -12.58 24.81 -4.73
C TYR A 204 -11.10 25.14 -4.65
N THR A 205 -10.44 24.63 -3.59
CA THR A 205 -8.99 24.65 -3.41
C THR A 205 -8.45 23.23 -3.42
N LEU A 206 -7.39 22.99 -4.16
CA LEU A 206 -6.75 21.67 -4.31
C LEU A 206 -5.48 21.61 -3.44
N TYR A 207 -5.41 20.63 -2.56
CA TYR A 207 -4.23 20.28 -1.77
C TYR A 207 -3.65 18.97 -2.24
N ILE A 208 -2.41 19.02 -2.77
CA ILE A 208 -1.63 17.85 -3.22
C ILE A 208 -0.53 17.62 -2.19
N CYS A 209 -0.75 16.69 -1.28
CA CYS A 209 0.19 16.38 -0.19
C CYS A 209 1.09 15.18 -0.53
N GLY A 210 2.28 15.16 0.05
CA GLY A 210 3.22 14.05 -0.03
C GLY A 210 4.62 14.43 -0.50
N ASP A 211 5.53 13.45 -0.44
CA ASP A 211 6.93 13.66 -0.78
C ASP A 211 7.12 14.07 -2.24
N LYS A 212 7.74 15.23 -2.45
CA LYS A 212 8.09 15.75 -3.78
C LYS A 212 9.25 15.01 -4.46
N CYS A 213 9.83 14.00 -3.81
CA CYS A 213 10.94 13.19 -4.33
C CYS A 213 12.10 14.04 -4.87
N VAL A 214 12.56 15.04 -4.13
CA VAL A 214 13.48 16.12 -4.54
C VAL A 214 14.70 15.61 -5.30
N LYS A 215 15.27 14.47 -4.96
CA LYS A 215 16.44 13.87 -5.64
C LYS A 215 16.17 13.39 -7.08
N ARG A 216 14.91 13.20 -7.48
CA ARG A 216 14.47 12.75 -8.83
C ARG A 216 13.38 13.64 -9.43
N GLY A 217 13.19 14.82 -8.92
CA GLY A 217 12.03 15.69 -9.02
C GLY A 217 11.71 16.34 -10.37
N LYS A 218 12.04 15.75 -11.53
CA LYS A 218 11.63 16.31 -12.83
C LYS A 218 10.10 16.50 -12.94
N TYR A 219 9.33 15.54 -12.45
CA TYR A 219 7.87 15.63 -12.46
C TYR A 219 7.36 16.68 -11.48
N ALA A 220 7.85 16.70 -10.24
CA ALA A 220 7.47 17.70 -9.24
C ALA A 220 7.74 19.13 -9.73
N ARG A 221 8.94 19.40 -10.28
CA ARG A 221 9.26 20.72 -10.87
C ARG A 221 8.35 21.11 -12.03
N ARG A 222 7.97 20.14 -12.88
CA ARG A 222 7.02 20.39 -13.98
C ARG A 222 5.64 20.72 -13.43
N LEU A 223 5.21 20.00 -12.37
CA LEU A 223 3.95 20.24 -11.69
C LEU A 223 3.91 21.62 -11.03
N GLU A 224 4.95 22.02 -10.29
CA GLU A 224 5.09 23.34 -9.67
C GLU A 224 5.07 24.45 -10.71
N ARG A 225 5.78 24.29 -11.82
CA ARG A 225 5.74 25.24 -12.95
C ARG A 225 4.32 25.40 -13.49
N ARG A 226 3.61 24.27 -13.71
CA ARG A 226 2.24 24.31 -14.22
C ARG A 226 1.26 25.01 -13.28
N VAL A 227 1.43 24.81 -11.96
CA VAL A 227 0.68 25.54 -10.93
C VAL A 227 0.92 27.04 -11.03
N ALA A 228 2.18 27.45 -11.17
CA ALA A 228 2.53 28.86 -11.33
C ALA A 228 1.97 29.48 -12.64
N GLU A 229 2.02 28.73 -13.76
CA GLU A 229 1.47 29.19 -15.05
C GLU A 229 -0.04 29.40 -15.01
N LEU A 230 -0.77 28.58 -14.26
CA LEU A 230 -2.23 28.70 -14.14
C LEU A 230 -2.65 29.86 -13.22
N ASP A 231 -1.79 30.26 -12.31
CA ASP A 231 -1.95 31.40 -11.38
C ASP A 231 -3.36 31.52 -10.74
N THR A 232 -3.95 30.39 -10.40
CA THR A 232 -5.33 30.38 -9.83
C THR A 232 -5.37 30.78 -8.38
N GLY A 233 -4.23 30.79 -7.66
CA GLY A 233 -4.14 30.97 -6.22
C GLY A 233 -4.82 29.88 -5.38
N ARG A 234 -5.32 28.79 -6.01
CA ARG A 234 -6.15 27.74 -5.40
C ARG A 234 -5.54 26.34 -5.48
N ILE A 235 -4.25 26.22 -5.78
CA ILE A 235 -3.54 24.93 -5.86
C ILE A 235 -2.33 24.97 -4.94
N PHE A 236 -2.27 24.07 -3.97
CA PHE A 236 -1.20 24.01 -2.97
C PHE A 236 -0.48 22.66 -2.99
N LEU A 237 0.86 22.72 -2.98
CA LEU A 237 1.74 21.57 -2.88
C LEU A 237 2.58 21.68 -1.59
N PRO A 238 2.00 21.45 -0.40
CA PRO A 238 2.69 21.68 0.87
C PRO A 238 3.86 20.71 1.12
N GLY A 239 3.90 19.58 0.41
CA GLY A 239 4.86 18.51 0.68
C GLY A 239 4.33 17.48 1.64
N ILE A 240 5.20 16.91 2.48
CA ILE A 240 4.82 15.92 3.49
C ILE A 240 4.01 16.61 4.59
N VAL A 241 2.93 15.99 5.00
CA VAL A 241 2.08 16.41 6.13
C VAL A 241 2.21 15.43 7.28
N SER A 242 1.97 15.88 8.51
CA SER A 242 1.94 14.99 9.68
C SER A 242 0.73 14.06 9.65
N ASP A 243 0.73 13.03 10.51
CA ASP A 243 -0.43 12.13 10.60
C ASP A 243 -1.68 12.88 11.07
N GLU A 244 -1.55 13.82 12.03
CA GLU A 244 -2.65 14.65 12.50
C GLU A 244 -3.19 15.59 11.42
N GLU A 245 -2.31 16.15 10.60
CA GLU A 245 -2.70 16.99 9.45
C GLU A 245 -3.38 16.16 8.36
N LYS A 246 -2.90 14.93 8.11
CA LYS A 246 -3.53 13.98 7.19
C LYS A 246 -4.95 13.64 7.65
N VAL A 247 -5.15 13.32 8.93
CA VAL A 247 -6.47 13.04 9.51
C VAL A 247 -7.37 14.25 9.35
N TRP A 248 -6.87 15.46 9.63
CA TRP A 248 -7.65 16.70 9.47
C TRP A 248 -8.09 16.90 8.00
N LEU A 249 -7.20 16.70 7.03
CA LEU A 249 -7.51 16.85 5.62
C LEU A 249 -8.55 15.83 5.15
N TYR A 250 -8.46 14.56 5.53
CA TYR A 250 -9.50 13.58 5.25
C TYR A 250 -10.83 13.94 5.89
N THR A 251 -10.82 14.46 7.14
CA THR A 251 -12.04 14.83 7.86
C THR A 251 -12.76 16.01 7.20
N HIS A 252 -12.01 16.99 6.66
CA HIS A 252 -12.57 18.27 6.21
C HIS A 252 -12.63 18.44 4.69
N CYS A 253 -12.07 17.51 3.89
CA CYS A 253 -12.22 17.63 2.45
C CYS A 253 -13.65 17.35 1.99
N ASP A 254 -14.08 18.04 0.92
CA ASP A 254 -15.33 17.77 0.22
C ASP A 254 -15.20 16.56 -0.70
N ALA A 255 -14.02 16.36 -1.29
CA ALA A 255 -13.72 15.21 -2.11
C ALA A 255 -12.25 14.78 -2.00
N PHE A 256 -12.04 13.47 -2.08
CA PHE A 256 -10.72 12.87 -2.25
C PHE A 256 -10.51 12.49 -3.72
N LEU A 257 -9.37 12.90 -4.30
CA LEU A 257 -9.08 12.75 -5.72
C LEU A 257 -7.87 11.84 -5.94
N PHE A 258 -8.05 10.74 -6.66
CA PHE A 258 -7.00 9.74 -6.86
C PHE A 258 -6.81 9.34 -8.34
N PRO A 259 -6.21 10.21 -9.18
CA PRO A 259 -6.07 10.00 -10.63
C PRO A 259 -4.92 9.06 -11.00
N SER A 260 -4.45 8.25 -10.09
CA SER A 260 -3.27 7.40 -10.25
C SER A 260 -3.40 6.45 -11.44
N ARG A 261 -2.32 6.29 -12.22
CA ARG A 261 -2.28 5.38 -13.37
C ARG A 261 -1.72 4.01 -13.04
N LEU A 262 -0.93 3.91 -11.97
CA LEU A 262 -0.25 2.66 -11.59
C LEU A 262 -0.27 2.49 -10.08
N GLU A 263 -1.05 1.53 -9.60
CA GLU A 263 -1.13 1.11 -8.20
C GLU A 263 -1.14 -0.42 -8.10
N GLY A 264 -0.61 -0.93 -7.00
CA GLY A 264 -0.76 -2.33 -6.62
C GLY A 264 -1.96 -2.55 -5.68
N PHE A 265 -2.37 -1.48 -4.94
CA PHE A 265 -3.51 -1.53 -4.02
C PHE A 265 -4.28 -0.20 -3.95
N GLY A 266 -3.65 0.91 -3.53
CA GLY A 266 -4.32 2.20 -3.40
C GLY A 266 -4.78 2.51 -1.97
N LEU A 267 -3.90 2.37 -0.98
CA LEU A 267 -4.17 2.67 0.44
C LEU A 267 -4.95 3.98 0.66
N PRO A 268 -4.60 5.13 0.02
CA PRO A 268 -5.29 6.38 0.24
C PRO A 268 -6.77 6.38 -0.16
N LEU A 269 -7.16 5.50 -1.07
CA LEU A 269 -8.56 5.34 -1.49
C LEU A 269 -9.41 4.80 -0.34
N ILE A 270 -8.93 3.76 0.35
CA ILE A 270 -9.59 3.19 1.52
C ILE A 270 -9.51 4.15 2.71
N GLU A 271 -8.38 4.85 2.91
CA GLU A 271 -8.26 5.89 3.94
C GLU A 271 -9.37 6.96 3.79
N ALA A 272 -9.63 7.45 2.58
CA ALA A 272 -10.69 8.43 2.33
C ALA A 272 -12.09 7.87 2.62
N MET A 273 -12.37 6.63 2.23
CA MET A 273 -13.64 5.95 2.49
C MET A 273 -13.93 5.76 3.99
N GLN A 274 -12.90 5.62 4.83
CA GLN A 274 -13.08 5.57 6.30
C GLN A 274 -13.77 6.81 6.87
N PHE A 275 -13.63 7.95 6.18
CA PHE A 275 -14.25 9.22 6.59
C PHE A 275 -15.56 9.52 5.86
N GLY A 276 -16.11 8.59 5.10
CA GLY A 276 -17.32 8.82 4.31
C GLY A 276 -17.15 9.92 3.26
N LYS A 277 -15.97 10.03 2.67
CA LYS A 277 -15.65 11.09 1.70
C LYS A 277 -15.88 10.65 0.28
N ARG A 278 -16.52 11.49 -0.50
CA ARG A 278 -16.68 11.24 -1.92
C ARG A 278 -15.31 11.03 -2.58
N VAL A 279 -15.09 9.83 -3.07
CA VAL A 279 -13.83 9.43 -3.69
C VAL A 279 -13.96 9.44 -5.21
N PHE A 280 -13.05 10.15 -5.88
CA PHE A 280 -12.92 10.14 -7.33
C PHE A 280 -11.60 9.47 -7.72
N SER A 281 -11.67 8.45 -8.54
CA SER A 281 -10.51 7.61 -8.88
C SER A 281 -10.40 7.37 -10.38
N SER A 282 -9.20 7.00 -10.83
CA SER A 282 -9.06 6.45 -12.18
C SER A 282 -9.61 5.02 -12.22
N ARG A 283 -10.01 4.59 -13.43
CA ARG A 283 -10.43 3.20 -13.68
C ARG A 283 -9.24 2.29 -14.05
N MET A 284 -8.04 2.59 -13.52
CA MET A 284 -6.82 1.90 -13.89
C MET A 284 -6.33 0.93 -12.80
N THR A 285 -5.66 -0.14 -13.24
CA THR A 285 -5.02 -1.14 -12.37
C THR A 285 -5.98 -1.75 -11.33
N CYS A 286 -5.57 -1.85 -10.08
CA CYS A 286 -6.38 -2.38 -8.98
C CYS A 286 -7.46 -1.43 -8.47
N LEU A 287 -7.50 -0.17 -8.93
CA LEU A 287 -8.36 0.85 -8.31
C LEU A 287 -9.86 0.54 -8.44
N PRO A 288 -10.39 0.00 -9.57
CA PRO A 288 -11.78 -0.44 -9.63
C PRO A 288 -12.10 -1.63 -8.71
N GLU A 289 -11.14 -2.55 -8.53
CA GLU A 289 -11.26 -3.68 -7.61
C GLU A 289 -11.38 -3.21 -6.15
N ILE A 290 -10.55 -2.23 -5.77
CA ILE A 290 -10.48 -1.72 -4.39
C ILE A 290 -11.58 -0.68 -4.12
N GLY A 291 -11.89 0.17 -5.07
CA GLY A 291 -12.88 1.23 -4.90
C GLY A 291 -14.33 0.78 -5.13
N ARG A 292 -14.53 -0.33 -5.85
CA ARG A 292 -15.85 -0.87 -6.20
C ARG A 292 -16.83 0.23 -6.65
N ASP A 293 -18.08 0.13 -6.27
CA ASP A 293 -19.12 1.11 -6.57
C ASP A 293 -19.14 2.33 -5.61
N TYR A 294 -18.26 2.31 -4.59
CA TYR A 294 -18.11 3.43 -3.65
C TYR A 294 -17.31 4.60 -4.23
N ALA A 295 -16.41 4.33 -5.19
CA ALA A 295 -15.69 5.39 -5.88
C ALA A 295 -16.37 5.79 -7.19
N VAL A 296 -16.29 7.07 -7.53
CA VAL A 296 -16.66 7.61 -8.85
C VAL A 296 -15.42 7.59 -9.72
N TYR A 297 -15.55 7.05 -10.95
CA TYR A 297 -14.39 6.84 -11.80
C TYR A 297 -14.35 7.79 -13.00
N TRP A 298 -13.14 8.28 -13.27
CA TRP A 298 -12.84 8.92 -14.54
C TRP A 298 -12.49 7.85 -15.58
N ASP A 299 -13.21 7.84 -16.70
CA ASP A 299 -12.93 6.96 -17.85
C ASP A 299 -11.83 7.55 -18.74
N ARG A 300 -11.58 8.85 -18.64
CA ARG A 300 -10.57 9.62 -19.38
C ARG A 300 -10.07 10.80 -18.56
N PHE A 301 -8.94 11.39 -18.98
CA PHE A 301 -8.24 12.42 -18.20
C PHE A 301 -8.26 13.80 -18.84
N GLU A 302 -9.28 14.13 -19.64
CA GLU A 302 -9.49 15.49 -20.10
C GLU A 302 -9.93 16.37 -18.93
N PRO A 303 -9.25 17.51 -18.68
CA PRO A 303 -9.46 18.32 -17.49
C PRO A 303 -10.91 18.79 -17.27
N GLN A 304 -11.57 19.25 -18.34
CA GLN A 304 -12.96 19.68 -18.27
C GLN A 304 -13.89 18.52 -17.91
N TYR A 305 -13.76 17.38 -18.59
CA TYR A 305 -14.54 16.17 -18.28
C TYR A 305 -14.33 15.72 -16.84
N MET A 306 -13.08 15.72 -16.35
CA MET A 306 -12.78 15.35 -14.95
C MET A 306 -13.50 16.28 -13.98
N ALA A 307 -13.54 17.58 -14.26
CA ALA A 307 -14.25 18.57 -13.43
C ALA A 307 -15.77 18.33 -13.45
N GLU A 308 -16.36 18.03 -14.60
CA GLU A 308 -17.78 17.71 -14.74
C GLU A 308 -18.15 16.47 -13.91
N VAL A 309 -17.35 15.39 -13.97
CA VAL A 309 -17.53 14.18 -13.15
C VAL A 309 -17.46 14.49 -11.66
N VAL A 310 -16.50 15.33 -11.21
CA VAL A 310 -16.39 15.73 -9.81
C VAL A 310 -17.60 16.54 -9.38
N LYS A 311 -18.01 17.55 -10.15
CA LYS A 311 -19.17 18.38 -9.85
C LYS A 311 -20.46 17.56 -9.75
N GLU A 312 -20.68 16.64 -10.69
CA GLU A 312 -21.85 15.76 -10.68
C GLU A 312 -21.82 14.79 -9.49
N GLY A 313 -20.66 14.16 -9.25
CA GLY A 313 -20.50 13.23 -8.12
C GLY A 313 -20.69 13.89 -6.76
N LEU A 314 -20.35 15.17 -6.61
CA LEU A 314 -20.54 15.94 -5.37
C LEU A 314 -21.99 16.37 -5.11
N ARG A 315 -22.90 16.23 -6.09
CA ARG A 315 -24.35 16.48 -5.87
C ARG A 315 -25.00 15.40 -5.01
N ARG A 316 -24.37 14.25 -4.88
CA ARG A 316 -24.85 13.13 -4.08
C ARG A 316 -23.86 12.88 -2.92
N PRO A 317 -24.35 12.60 -1.70
CA PRO A 317 -23.47 12.20 -0.61
C PRO A 317 -22.76 10.86 -0.96
N ALA A 318 -21.67 10.59 -0.28
CA ALA A 318 -21.05 9.26 -0.29
C ALA A 318 -22.04 8.25 0.33
N ASP A 319 -21.92 6.98 -0.10
CA ASP A 319 -22.71 5.90 0.48
C ASP A 319 -22.17 5.59 1.90
N PRO A 320 -22.98 5.68 2.96
CA PRO A 320 -22.52 5.38 4.31
C PRO A 320 -21.93 3.95 4.44
N ALA A 321 -22.36 3.00 3.64
CA ALA A 321 -21.85 1.64 3.63
C ALA A 321 -20.36 1.55 3.23
N GLU A 322 -19.81 2.60 2.61
CA GLU A 322 -18.36 2.65 2.27
C GLU A 322 -17.46 2.61 3.52
N ILE A 323 -17.93 3.13 4.66
CA ILE A 323 -17.18 3.13 5.92
C ILE A 323 -17.02 1.69 6.42
N ASP A 324 -18.11 0.91 6.42
CA ASP A 324 -18.07 -0.49 6.84
C ASP A 324 -17.27 -1.33 5.84
N TYR A 325 -17.39 -1.03 4.55
CA TYR A 325 -16.55 -1.64 3.53
C TYR A 325 -15.06 -1.35 3.78
N ALA A 326 -14.69 -0.09 4.07
CA ALA A 326 -13.31 0.28 4.38
C ALA A 326 -12.76 -0.44 5.62
N ARG A 327 -13.60 -0.72 6.64
CA ARG A 327 -13.23 -1.50 7.83
C ARG A 327 -12.82 -2.94 7.50
N THR A 328 -13.33 -3.51 6.42
CA THR A 328 -12.94 -4.87 6.01
C THR A 328 -11.46 -4.97 5.63
N TYR A 329 -10.80 -3.85 5.35
CA TYR A 329 -9.36 -3.78 5.06
C TYR A 329 -8.48 -3.52 6.28
N SER A 330 -8.87 -3.99 7.47
CA SER A 330 -8.09 -3.76 8.70
C SER A 330 -6.75 -4.52 8.70
N PHE A 331 -5.75 -3.97 9.41
CA PHE A 331 -4.50 -4.71 9.68
C PHE A 331 -4.73 -5.90 10.61
N GLU A 332 -5.76 -5.89 11.44
CA GLU A 332 -6.16 -7.05 12.23
C GLU A 332 -6.49 -8.25 11.32
N ARG A 333 -7.35 -8.04 10.30
CA ARG A 333 -7.68 -9.05 9.30
C ARG A 333 -6.43 -9.51 8.53
N TYR A 334 -5.66 -8.55 8.01
CA TYR A 334 -4.42 -8.80 7.27
C TYR A 334 -3.47 -9.72 8.04
N THR A 335 -3.27 -9.42 9.32
CA THR A 335 -2.38 -10.19 10.18
C THR A 335 -2.94 -11.58 10.48
N LYS A 336 -4.25 -11.70 10.75
CA LYS A 336 -4.93 -13.01 10.93
C LYS A 336 -4.78 -13.90 9.70
N GLU A 337 -4.95 -13.34 8.51
CA GLU A 337 -4.80 -14.09 7.25
C GLU A 337 -3.36 -14.60 7.05
N TYR A 338 -2.34 -13.79 7.39
CA TYR A 338 -0.95 -14.26 7.32
C TYR A 338 -0.62 -15.29 8.40
N ILE A 339 -1.07 -15.12 9.64
CA ILE A 339 -0.88 -16.11 10.71
C ILE A 339 -1.53 -17.44 10.29
N ALA A 340 -2.76 -17.43 9.76
CA ALA A 340 -3.43 -18.61 9.27
C ALA A 340 -2.66 -19.27 8.12
N LEU A 341 -2.14 -18.49 7.17
CA LEU A 341 -1.31 -19.00 6.07
C LEU A 341 0.01 -19.60 6.60
N TYR A 342 0.67 -18.99 7.58
CA TYR A 342 1.88 -19.58 8.18
C TYR A 342 1.58 -20.93 8.81
N LYS A 343 0.47 -21.05 9.56
CA LYS A 343 0.05 -22.30 10.18
C LYS A 343 -0.26 -23.37 9.13
N GLU A 344 -0.99 -23.00 8.06
CA GLU A 344 -1.29 -23.90 6.93
C GLU A 344 0.00 -24.45 6.30
N LEU A 345 0.95 -23.57 5.97
CA LEU A 345 2.22 -23.95 5.34
C LEU A 345 3.11 -24.79 6.25
N LEU A 346 3.04 -24.59 7.56
CA LEU A 346 3.86 -25.29 8.56
C LEU A 346 3.19 -26.56 9.10
N GLY A 347 1.98 -26.89 8.66
CA GLY A 347 1.20 -28.04 9.15
C GLY A 347 0.80 -27.91 10.62
N CYS A 348 0.55 -26.68 11.09
CA CYS A 348 0.02 -26.40 12.42
C CYS A 348 -1.51 -26.41 12.42
N GLU A 349 -2.14 -26.63 13.59
CA GLU A 349 -3.59 -26.54 13.71
C GLU A 349 -4.10 -25.12 13.47
N VAL A 350 -5.06 -24.97 12.57
CA VAL A 350 -5.75 -23.70 12.29
C VAL A 350 -7.06 -23.70 13.08
N VAL A 351 -7.10 -23.00 14.23
CA VAL A 351 -8.32 -22.81 14.99
C VAL A 351 -9.09 -21.64 14.37
N GLY A 352 -10.23 -21.96 13.72
CA GLY A 352 -11.32 -21.05 13.38
C GLY A 352 -10.95 -19.72 12.71
N VAL A 353 -10.65 -19.74 11.41
CA VAL A 353 -10.82 -18.54 10.57
C VAL A 353 -12.17 -18.69 9.87
N LEU A 354 -13.14 -17.87 10.25
CA LEU A 354 -14.41 -17.73 9.54
C LEU A 354 -14.13 -17.36 8.08
N GLY A 355 -14.58 -18.23 7.17
CA GLY A 355 -14.27 -18.14 5.76
C GLY A 355 -14.76 -16.86 5.12
N CYS A 356 -13.88 -16.24 4.35
CA CYS A 356 -14.31 -15.53 3.14
C CYS A 356 -14.55 -16.61 2.09
N GLU A 357 -15.78 -16.74 1.65
CA GLU A 357 -16.19 -17.65 0.58
C GLU A 357 -15.35 -17.41 -0.69
N GLY A 358 -14.86 -18.49 -1.23
CA GLY A 358 -14.51 -18.60 -2.63
C GLY A 358 -13.05 -18.74 -2.97
N VAL A 359 -12.47 -19.93 -2.81
CA VAL A 359 -11.74 -20.62 -3.90
C VAL A 359 -11.69 -22.11 -3.58
N ARG A 360 -12.37 -22.91 -4.39
CA ARG A 360 -12.19 -24.36 -4.43
C ARG A 360 -10.79 -24.68 -4.90
N VAL A 361 -10.06 -25.41 -4.11
CA VAL A 361 -8.88 -26.16 -4.56
C VAL A 361 -9.41 -27.28 -5.46
N LEU A 362 -9.13 -27.18 -6.75
CA LEU A 362 -9.22 -28.34 -7.64
C LEU A 362 -7.95 -29.17 -7.43
N GLY A 363 -8.15 -30.43 -7.10
CA GLY A 363 -7.13 -31.47 -6.96
C GLY A 363 -6.40 -31.80 -8.25
#